data_aafc1b7fa52b8fefa5c3c0e2ef9a63e7
#
_entry.id   aafc1b7fa52b8fefa5c3c0e2ef9a63e7
#
_cell.length_a   1.000
_cell.length_b   1.000
_cell.length_c   1.000
_cell.angle_alpha   90.00
_cell.angle_beta   90.00
_cell.angle_gamma   90.00
#
_symmetry.space_group_name_H-M   'P 1'
#
loop_
_entity.id
_entity.type
_entity.pdbx_description
1 polymer ?
#
loop_
_entity_poly.entity_id
_entity_poly.type
_entity_poly.pdbx_seq_one_letter_code
_entity_poly.pdbx_strand_id
1 'polypeptide(L)'
;MKRFLTFTLSSALILGLALTGCTNVSPPAAPNTPEKTTQSTKPPEAEAGATRDSVIGSEKRVVMGFYTDPEGPTPGSKDSMVKNAKLLDEVAFFWYSFDSTGKVIPNGKIDLSIKQKAQKNGSKAYALVHNMNLSGSVGFDANLAHRVLSNPAVRANLVTNLVNLTTKDGWDGISVDIEKTPPGDRNNFSAFVTELGKALKAKDKVLNISIPAKFVDYPSDLWSGAYDYAAIGKAADQIILMTYDEHGLGTTQGPVASQGWVDRVITFAVGKIPKEKIVMGLPVYSYDWGSNKPLMPDYLSHSQTIDRAKKHGVQILTDPSAKVPQFTYTANGIRHEVFFENAASLKVKMDYALKHKLHGVAIWRLGMEDPAIWDSLLKTYGTNKETKK
;
A
#
# COMPACT_ATOMS: atom_id res chain seq x y z
N MET A 1 10.80 49.99 -5.68
CA MET A 1 11.62 50.08 -4.46
C MET A 1 11.84 48.69 -3.93
N LYS A 2 13.06 48.16 -4.09
CA LYS A 2 13.49 46.85 -3.64
C LYS A 2 13.87 46.93 -2.16
N ARG A 3 13.40 46.00 -1.33
CA ARG A 3 14.02 45.73 -0.03
C ARG A 3 14.41 44.28 0.04
N PHE A 4 15.71 44.02 0.01
CA PHE A 4 16.38 42.80 0.36
C PHE A 4 16.40 42.67 1.89
N LEU A 5 16.01 41.51 2.42
CA LEU A 5 16.31 41.14 3.80
C LEU A 5 17.26 39.94 3.75
N THR A 6 18.48 40.20 4.15
CA THR A 6 19.56 39.26 4.44
C THR A 6 19.34 38.66 5.82
N PHE A 7 19.31 37.34 5.94
CA PHE A 7 19.45 36.65 7.22
C PHE A 7 20.81 35.96 7.28
N THR A 8 21.58 36.36 8.29
CA THR A 8 22.90 35.87 8.62
C THR A 8 22.83 34.55 9.40
N LEU A 9 23.64 33.57 8.96
CA LEU A 9 23.95 32.35 9.69
C LEU A 9 24.77 32.67 10.95
N SER A 10 24.36 32.11 12.09
CA SER A 10 25.24 32.00 13.28
C SER A 10 25.54 30.53 13.51
N SER A 11 26.83 30.21 13.35
CA SER A 11 27.45 28.93 13.67
C SER A 11 27.67 28.82 15.17
N ALA A 12 27.24 27.73 15.79
CA ALA A 12 27.68 27.35 17.12
C ALA A 12 28.41 26.00 17.06
N LEU A 13 29.70 26.07 17.29
CA LEU A 13 30.66 25.00 17.42
C LEU A 13 30.56 24.45 18.85
N ILE A 14 30.39 23.16 19.08
CA ILE A 14 30.66 22.51 20.35
C ILE A 14 31.61 21.34 20.14
N LEU A 15 32.73 21.45 20.84
CA LEU A 15 33.91 20.60 20.85
C LEU A 15 33.68 19.33 21.69
N GLY A 16 34.40 18.30 21.33
CA GLY A 16 34.33 16.91 21.74
C GLY A 16 34.65 16.56 23.19
N LEU A 17 34.56 15.27 23.44
CA LEU A 17 35.51 14.52 24.31
C LEU A 17 35.46 13.03 23.91
N ALA A 18 36.63 12.53 23.56
CA ALA A 18 36.89 11.11 23.36
C ALA A 18 37.16 10.45 24.73
N LEU A 19 36.65 9.23 24.91
CA LEU A 19 37.25 8.29 25.88
C LEU A 19 37.25 6.90 25.27
N THR A 20 38.45 6.38 25.15
CA THR A 20 38.88 5.06 24.72
C THR A 20 38.55 3.99 25.76
N GLY A 21 38.18 2.82 25.28
CA GLY A 21 38.12 1.61 26.09
C GLY A 21 38.07 0.37 25.20
N CYS A 22 39.26 -0.17 24.85
CA CYS A 22 39.42 -1.48 24.21
C CYS A 22 39.23 -2.60 25.24
N THR A 23 38.34 -3.57 24.93
CA THR A 23 38.51 -4.92 25.45
C THR A 23 38.26 -5.92 24.35
N ASN A 24 39.32 -6.64 23.98
CA ASN A 24 39.30 -7.80 23.08
C ASN A 24 38.63 -8.98 23.76
N VAL A 25 37.63 -9.58 23.11
CA VAL A 25 37.16 -10.94 23.42
C VAL A 25 37.11 -11.72 22.12
N SER A 26 37.89 -12.78 22.04
CA SER A 26 37.94 -13.73 20.92
C SER A 26 36.72 -14.67 20.92
N PRO A 27 36.21 -15.08 19.75
CA PRO A 27 35.08 -16.03 19.66
C PRO A 27 35.54 -17.49 19.81
N PRO A 28 34.72 -18.39 20.35
CA PRO A 28 35.03 -19.82 20.43
C PRO A 28 34.74 -20.53 19.10
N ALA A 29 35.50 -21.63 18.92
CA ALA A 29 35.57 -22.45 17.72
C ALA A 29 34.26 -23.23 17.40
N ALA A 30 34.04 -23.43 16.11
CA ALA A 30 32.94 -24.19 15.55
C ALA A 30 33.14 -25.74 15.73
N PRO A 31 32.08 -26.50 15.90
CA PRO A 31 32.14 -27.96 15.77
C PRO A 31 31.75 -28.46 14.37
N ASN A 32 32.35 -29.57 14.00
CA ASN A 32 32.39 -30.27 12.75
C ASN A 32 31.07 -30.58 12.05
N THR A 33 31.12 -30.53 10.74
CA THR A 33 30.15 -30.97 9.75
C THR A 33 30.06 -32.50 9.66
N PRO A 34 28.88 -33.06 9.41
CA PRO A 34 28.74 -34.30 8.69
C PRO A 34 28.21 -34.11 7.27
N GLU A 35 28.62 -35.01 6.46
CA GLU A 35 28.67 -35.13 5.03
C GLU A 35 27.28 -35.20 4.31
N LYS A 36 27.30 -34.81 3.07
CA LYS A 36 26.24 -34.76 2.07
C LYS A 36 25.49 -36.05 1.85
N THR A 37 24.18 -35.95 1.70
CA THR A 37 23.42 -36.81 0.79
C THR A 37 22.56 -35.93 -0.11
N THR A 38 22.95 -35.83 -1.36
CA THR A 38 22.22 -35.19 -2.44
C THR A 38 21.04 -36.07 -2.85
N GLN A 39 19.83 -35.66 -2.53
CA GLN A 39 18.66 -36.08 -3.27
C GLN A 39 18.05 -34.84 -3.91
N SER A 40 18.25 -34.74 -5.23
CA SER A 40 17.57 -33.82 -6.12
C SER A 40 16.11 -34.22 -6.21
N THR A 41 15.22 -33.53 -5.51
CA THR A 41 13.78 -33.61 -5.78
C THR A 41 13.39 -32.37 -6.58
N LYS A 42 13.07 -32.59 -7.87
CA LYS A 42 12.41 -31.64 -8.75
C LYS A 42 11.18 -31.07 -8.03
N PRO A 43 10.95 -29.74 -7.99
CA PRO A 43 9.71 -29.20 -7.43
C PRO A 43 8.51 -29.73 -8.22
N PRO A 44 7.38 -30.06 -7.59
CA PRO A 44 6.20 -30.49 -8.30
C PRO A 44 5.73 -29.37 -9.24
N GLU A 45 5.51 -29.72 -10.50
CA GLU A 45 4.88 -28.89 -11.51
C GLU A 45 3.47 -28.54 -11.01
N ALA A 46 3.16 -27.26 -10.84
CA ALA A 46 1.82 -26.81 -10.44
C ALA A 46 0.85 -27.11 -11.59
N GLU A 47 -0.13 -27.96 -11.34
CA GLU A 47 -1.20 -28.25 -12.29
C GLU A 47 -1.95 -26.97 -12.69
N ALA A 48 -2.02 -26.71 -13.98
CA ALA A 48 -2.77 -25.60 -14.55
C ALA A 48 -4.27 -25.83 -14.31
N GLY A 49 -4.87 -25.13 -13.35
CA GLY A 49 -6.29 -25.21 -13.05
C GLY A 49 -6.70 -25.31 -11.59
N ALA A 50 -5.72 -25.30 -10.67
CA ALA A 50 -6.02 -25.33 -9.23
C ALA A 50 -6.89 -24.12 -8.81
N THR A 51 -7.98 -24.38 -8.10
CA THR A 51 -8.77 -23.34 -7.44
C THR A 51 -8.03 -22.82 -6.21
N ARG A 52 -8.35 -21.62 -5.75
CA ARG A 52 -7.72 -21.01 -4.55
C ARG A 52 -7.81 -21.92 -3.32
N ASP A 53 -8.94 -22.56 -3.13
CA ASP A 53 -9.17 -23.48 -1.99
C ASP A 53 -8.29 -24.73 -2.05
N SER A 54 -7.95 -25.23 -3.24
CA SER A 54 -7.05 -26.39 -3.40
C SER A 54 -5.58 -26.05 -3.17
N VAL A 55 -5.19 -24.76 -3.33
CA VAL A 55 -3.79 -24.31 -3.18
C VAL A 55 -3.47 -23.90 -1.74
N ILE A 56 -4.46 -23.35 -1.00
CA ILE A 56 -4.22 -22.67 0.29
C ILE A 56 -4.96 -23.35 1.46
N GLY A 57 -5.80 -24.35 1.19
CA GLY A 57 -6.76 -24.92 2.15
C GLY A 57 -8.07 -24.14 2.19
N SER A 58 -8.99 -24.50 3.08
CA SER A 58 -10.38 -24.01 3.10
C SER A 58 -10.58 -22.51 3.43
N GLU A 59 -9.51 -21.78 3.76
CA GLU A 59 -9.61 -20.32 4.07
C GLU A 59 -9.57 -19.50 2.80
N LYS A 60 -10.70 -18.91 2.43
CA LYS A 60 -10.81 -17.99 1.29
C LYS A 60 -9.99 -16.72 1.54
N ARG A 61 -8.98 -16.46 0.69
CA ARG A 61 -8.15 -15.25 0.71
C ARG A 61 -8.43 -14.37 -0.49
N VAL A 62 -8.37 -13.04 -0.29
CA VAL A 62 -8.70 -12.08 -1.32
C VAL A 62 -7.46 -11.54 -2.03
N VAL A 63 -7.62 -11.29 -3.33
CA VAL A 63 -6.74 -10.42 -4.12
C VAL A 63 -7.55 -9.19 -4.50
N MET A 64 -7.17 -8.05 -3.92
CA MET A 64 -7.78 -6.77 -4.17
C MET A 64 -6.92 -5.94 -5.12
N GLY A 65 -7.54 -5.13 -5.97
CA GLY A 65 -6.85 -4.15 -6.81
C GLY A 65 -7.39 -2.75 -6.57
N PHE A 66 -6.51 -1.75 -6.50
CA PHE A 66 -6.90 -0.35 -6.54
C PHE A 66 -6.98 0.13 -7.97
N TYR A 67 -8.13 0.67 -8.35
CA TYR A 67 -8.40 1.24 -9.65
C TYR A 67 -8.27 2.76 -9.62
N THR A 68 -7.43 3.30 -10.51
CA THR A 68 -7.32 4.73 -10.79
C THR A 68 -7.45 4.99 -12.28
N ASP A 69 -7.94 6.16 -12.66
CA ASP A 69 -7.88 6.63 -14.03
C ASP A 69 -6.43 7.06 -14.40
N PRO A 70 -6.08 7.15 -15.69
CA PRO A 70 -4.76 7.62 -16.09
C PRO A 70 -4.52 9.06 -15.65
N GLU A 71 -3.29 9.34 -15.19
CA GLU A 71 -2.88 10.66 -14.72
C GLU A 71 -1.52 11.04 -15.32
N GLY A 72 -1.51 12.01 -16.23
CA GLY A 72 -0.29 12.41 -16.94
C GLY A 72 0.38 11.22 -17.63
N PRO A 73 1.68 10.96 -17.37
CA PRO A 73 2.40 9.82 -17.93
C PRO A 73 2.10 8.49 -17.22
N THR A 74 1.33 8.51 -16.12
CA THR A 74 1.04 7.34 -15.31
C THR A 74 -0.14 6.56 -15.89
N PRO A 75 0.02 5.26 -16.18
CA PRO A 75 -1.04 4.45 -16.82
C PRO A 75 -2.27 4.31 -15.91
N GLY A 76 -3.45 4.22 -16.52
CA GLY A 76 -4.69 3.89 -15.83
C GLY A 76 -4.83 2.38 -15.60
N SER A 77 -5.76 2.02 -14.72
CA SER A 77 -5.94 0.65 -14.22
C SER A 77 -6.84 -0.24 -15.09
N LYS A 78 -7.55 0.34 -16.05
CA LYS A 78 -8.63 -0.35 -16.80
C LYS A 78 -8.18 -1.63 -17.49
N ASP A 79 -7.07 -1.56 -18.23
CA ASP A 79 -6.62 -2.70 -19.04
C ASP A 79 -6.11 -3.84 -18.16
N SER A 80 -5.36 -3.51 -17.11
CA SER A 80 -4.91 -4.49 -16.11
C SER A 80 -6.09 -5.16 -15.40
N MET A 81 -7.06 -4.39 -14.92
CA MET A 81 -8.28 -4.91 -14.28
C MET A 81 -9.04 -5.86 -15.18
N VAL A 82 -9.24 -5.51 -16.46
CA VAL A 82 -10.00 -6.33 -17.40
C VAL A 82 -9.25 -7.61 -17.76
N LYS A 83 -7.96 -7.50 -18.05
CA LYS A 83 -7.11 -8.64 -18.40
C LYS A 83 -7.04 -9.67 -17.27
N ASN A 84 -6.95 -9.22 -16.04
CA ASN A 84 -6.70 -10.05 -14.86
C ASN A 84 -7.94 -10.27 -13.98
N ALA A 85 -9.13 -10.01 -14.53
CA ALA A 85 -10.40 -10.04 -13.79
C ALA A 85 -10.69 -11.36 -13.06
N LYS A 86 -10.16 -12.49 -13.55
CA LYS A 86 -10.33 -13.82 -12.91
C LYS A 86 -9.55 -13.98 -11.61
N LEU A 87 -8.53 -13.13 -11.39
CA LEU A 87 -7.68 -13.16 -10.21
C LEU A 87 -8.06 -12.10 -9.17
N LEU A 88 -8.91 -11.13 -9.55
CA LEU A 88 -9.37 -10.06 -8.68
C LEU A 88 -10.68 -10.45 -7.98
N ASP A 89 -10.64 -10.58 -6.66
CA ASP A 89 -11.83 -10.76 -5.83
C ASP A 89 -12.53 -9.44 -5.57
N GLU A 90 -11.74 -8.37 -5.48
CA GLU A 90 -12.20 -7.05 -5.03
C GLU A 90 -11.49 -5.96 -5.82
N VAL A 91 -12.21 -4.86 -6.10
CA VAL A 91 -11.66 -3.67 -6.73
C VAL A 91 -12.15 -2.43 -6.01
N ALA A 92 -11.23 -1.61 -5.50
CA ALA A 92 -11.52 -0.30 -4.92
C ALA A 92 -11.27 0.80 -5.95
N PHE A 93 -12.29 1.57 -6.26
CA PHE A 93 -12.25 2.62 -7.28
C PHE A 93 -11.97 3.98 -6.67
N PHE A 94 -10.82 4.56 -6.95
CA PHE A 94 -10.32 5.84 -6.42
C PHE A 94 -11.04 7.03 -7.05
N TRP A 95 -12.37 7.10 -6.88
CA TRP A 95 -13.23 8.00 -7.63
C TRP A 95 -13.94 9.08 -6.81
N TYR A 96 -13.80 9.06 -5.49
CA TYR A 96 -14.54 9.99 -4.64
C TYR A 96 -13.66 10.68 -3.62
N SER A 97 -14.01 11.91 -3.33
CA SER A 97 -13.55 12.67 -2.17
C SER A 97 -14.74 13.22 -1.38
N PHE A 98 -14.48 14.07 -0.42
CA PHE A 98 -15.54 14.78 0.31
C PHE A 98 -15.11 16.23 0.60
N ASP A 99 -16.10 17.09 0.84
CA ASP A 99 -15.87 18.49 1.24
C ASP A 99 -15.95 18.68 2.75
N SER A 100 -15.72 19.91 3.21
CA SER A 100 -15.74 20.28 4.62
C SER A 100 -17.12 20.18 5.28
N THR A 101 -18.17 19.92 4.53
CA THR A 101 -19.53 19.67 5.03
C THR A 101 -19.86 18.18 5.15
N GLY A 102 -18.94 17.30 4.75
CA GLY A 102 -19.15 15.86 4.67
C GLY A 102 -19.94 15.40 3.44
N LYS A 103 -20.11 16.26 2.44
CA LYS A 103 -20.70 15.88 1.15
C LYS A 103 -19.68 15.12 0.32
N VAL A 104 -20.07 13.95 -0.22
CA VAL A 104 -19.23 13.16 -1.13
C VAL A 104 -19.21 13.80 -2.52
N ILE A 105 -18.02 13.93 -3.08
CA ILE A 105 -17.73 14.58 -4.37
C ILE A 105 -17.05 13.59 -5.31
N PRO A 106 -17.54 13.43 -6.56
CA PRO A 106 -16.83 12.61 -7.54
C PRO A 106 -15.54 13.31 -8.02
N ASN A 107 -14.49 12.54 -8.22
CA ASN A 107 -13.22 12.98 -8.82
C ASN A 107 -13.34 12.91 -10.35
N GLY A 108 -13.81 13.98 -10.97
CA GLY A 108 -14.03 14.01 -12.40
C GLY A 108 -15.27 13.23 -12.88
N LYS A 109 -15.21 12.74 -14.11
CA LYS A 109 -16.31 11.98 -14.73
C LYS A 109 -16.19 10.50 -14.38
N ILE A 110 -17.15 9.97 -13.63
CA ILE A 110 -17.18 8.57 -13.23
C ILE A 110 -17.88 7.73 -14.33
N ASP A 111 -17.22 6.67 -14.77
CA ASP A 111 -17.78 5.68 -15.69
C ASP A 111 -18.18 4.41 -14.92
N LEU A 112 -19.43 4.38 -14.45
CA LEU A 112 -19.97 3.22 -13.73
C LEU A 112 -19.98 1.93 -14.56
N SER A 113 -19.84 1.99 -15.89
CA SER A 113 -19.78 0.79 -16.72
C SER A 113 -18.51 -0.04 -16.42
N ILE A 114 -17.42 0.62 -16.02
CA ILE A 114 -16.16 -0.03 -15.62
C ILE A 114 -16.36 -0.81 -14.30
N LYS A 115 -17.03 -0.19 -13.33
CA LYS A 115 -17.43 -0.86 -12.08
C LYS A 115 -18.30 -2.09 -12.36
N GLN A 116 -19.34 -1.93 -13.20
CA GLN A 116 -20.23 -3.03 -13.58
C GLN A 116 -19.47 -4.16 -14.27
N LYS A 117 -18.41 -3.85 -15.03
CA LYS A 117 -17.55 -4.85 -15.65
C LYS A 117 -16.79 -5.67 -14.62
N ALA A 118 -16.26 -5.04 -13.56
CA ALA A 118 -15.64 -5.76 -12.45
C ALA A 118 -16.66 -6.68 -11.76
N GLN A 119 -17.85 -6.18 -11.43
CA GLN A 119 -18.92 -6.96 -10.79
C GLN A 119 -19.41 -8.13 -11.68
N LYS A 120 -19.57 -7.91 -12.98
CA LYS A 120 -19.88 -8.98 -13.95
C LYS A 120 -18.84 -10.09 -13.97
N ASN A 121 -17.60 -9.74 -13.72
CA ASN A 121 -16.50 -10.69 -13.61
C ASN A 121 -16.43 -11.37 -12.23
N GLY A 122 -17.36 -11.07 -11.31
CA GLY A 122 -17.47 -11.67 -9.98
C GLY A 122 -16.61 -10.99 -8.92
N SER A 123 -15.98 -9.82 -9.21
CA SER A 123 -15.30 -9.03 -8.21
C SER A 123 -16.30 -8.17 -7.44
N LYS A 124 -16.12 -8.00 -6.13
CA LYS A 124 -16.81 -6.93 -5.39
C LYS A 124 -16.20 -5.59 -5.77
N ALA A 125 -17.02 -4.57 -5.88
CA ALA A 125 -16.62 -3.21 -6.24
C ALA A 125 -16.89 -2.24 -5.10
N TYR A 126 -15.85 -1.55 -4.63
CA TYR A 126 -15.92 -0.58 -3.54
C TYR A 126 -15.74 0.84 -4.05
N ALA A 127 -16.59 1.77 -3.62
CA ALA A 127 -16.33 3.19 -3.81
C ALA A 127 -15.22 3.62 -2.83
N LEU A 128 -14.06 3.99 -3.37
CA LEU A 128 -12.98 4.53 -2.54
C LEU A 128 -13.18 6.03 -2.38
N VAL A 129 -13.14 6.47 -1.12
CA VAL A 129 -13.31 7.86 -0.72
C VAL A 129 -12.08 8.33 0.05
N HIS A 130 -11.51 9.45 -0.37
CA HIS A 130 -10.27 10.01 0.18
C HIS A 130 -10.39 11.49 0.52
N ASN A 131 -9.42 12.05 1.25
CA ASN A 131 -9.34 13.46 1.60
C ASN A 131 -8.30 14.25 0.79
N MET A 132 -8.02 13.87 -0.45
CA MET A 132 -7.15 14.67 -1.32
C MET A 132 -7.85 15.95 -1.75
N ASN A 133 -7.10 17.06 -1.70
CA ASN A 133 -7.56 18.33 -2.26
C ASN A 133 -7.31 18.31 -3.78
N LEU A 134 -8.40 18.32 -4.56
CA LEU A 134 -8.35 18.29 -6.02
C LEU A 134 -8.28 19.69 -6.65
N SER A 135 -8.44 20.75 -5.85
CA SER A 135 -8.55 22.14 -6.34
C SER A 135 -7.39 23.05 -5.93
N GLY A 136 -6.32 22.52 -5.33
CA GLY A 136 -5.21 23.32 -4.80
C GLY A 136 -3.88 22.60 -4.79
N SER A 137 -3.22 22.56 -3.64
CA SER A 137 -2.01 21.75 -3.46
C SER A 137 -2.34 20.26 -3.61
N VAL A 138 -1.67 19.58 -4.51
CA VAL A 138 -1.86 18.13 -4.73
C VAL A 138 -1.49 17.38 -3.46
N GLY A 139 -2.40 16.52 -2.98
CA GLY A 139 -2.15 15.62 -1.87
C GLY A 139 -3.28 15.58 -0.83
N PHE A 140 -3.11 14.72 0.15
CA PHE A 140 -4.06 14.55 1.25
C PHE A 140 -4.10 15.78 2.17
N ASP A 141 -5.31 16.27 2.48
CA ASP A 141 -5.56 17.48 3.25
C ASP A 141 -5.87 17.15 4.73
N ALA A 142 -4.86 17.34 5.59
CA ALA A 142 -4.98 17.14 7.04
C ALA A 142 -6.03 18.05 7.68
N ASN A 143 -6.19 19.30 7.18
CA ASN A 143 -7.18 20.23 7.71
C ASN A 143 -8.60 19.80 7.34
N LEU A 144 -8.80 19.25 6.15
CA LEU A 144 -10.08 18.68 5.74
C LEU A 144 -10.44 17.48 6.62
N ALA A 145 -9.49 16.55 6.83
CA ALA A 145 -9.68 15.42 7.74
C ALA A 145 -10.08 15.90 9.15
N HIS A 146 -9.32 16.83 9.73
CA HIS A 146 -9.62 17.41 11.04
C HIS A 146 -11.03 18.01 11.08
N ARG A 147 -11.37 18.91 10.17
CA ARG A 147 -12.68 19.61 10.17
C ARG A 147 -13.86 18.65 10.13
N VAL A 148 -13.75 17.58 9.32
CA VAL A 148 -14.85 16.64 9.16
C VAL A 148 -14.90 15.64 10.32
N LEU A 149 -13.78 15.12 10.76
CA LEU A 149 -13.74 14.07 11.79
C LEU A 149 -13.99 14.61 13.18
N SER A 150 -13.48 15.81 13.52
CA SER A 150 -13.61 16.42 14.85
C SER A 150 -15.03 16.98 15.14
N ASN A 151 -15.83 17.26 14.11
CA ASN A 151 -17.18 17.76 14.26
C ASN A 151 -18.21 16.59 14.15
N PRO A 152 -18.89 16.19 15.25
CA PRO A 152 -19.81 15.04 15.22
C PRO A 152 -20.95 15.17 14.19
N ALA A 153 -21.48 16.38 13.98
CA ALA A 153 -22.57 16.60 13.02
C ALA A 153 -22.09 16.45 11.57
N VAL A 154 -20.91 17.00 11.24
CA VAL A 154 -20.31 16.88 9.91
C VAL A 154 -19.88 15.43 9.65
N ARG A 155 -19.31 14.76 10.66
CA ARG A 155 -18.95 13.35 10.58
C ARG A 155 -20.17 12.47 10.33
N ALA A 156 -21.28 12.69 11.03
CA ALA A 156 -22.54 11.98 10.80
C ALA A 156 -23.11 12.24 9.39
N ASN A 157 -22.95 13.47 8.86
CA ASN A 157 -23.33 13.78 7.50
C ASN A 157 -22.49 13.01 6.48
N LEU A 158 -21.16 12.95 6.67
CA LEU A 158 -20.29 12.13 5.82
C LEU A 158 -20.71 10.65 5.86
N VAL A 159 -20.93 10.08 7.04
CA VAL A 159 -21.39 8.68 7.18
C VAL A 159 -22.69 8.45 6.40
N THR A 160 -23.67 9.35 6.52
CA THR A 160 -24.94 9.26 5.80
C THR A 160 -24.73 9.29 4.27
N ASN A 161 -23.89 10.21 3.78
CA ASN A 161 -23.62 10.35 2.36
C ASN A 161 -22.87 9.13 1.79
N LEU A 162 -21.94 8.53 2.56
CA LEU A 162 -21.22 7.31 2.16
C LEU A 162 -22.17 6.11 2.07
N VAL A 163 -23.08 5.95 3.02
CA VAL A 163 -24.10 4.88 2.98
C VAL A 163 -25.03 5.07 1.77
N ASN A 164 -25.50 6.29 1.54
CA ASN A 164 -26.35 6.61 0.40
C ASN A 164 -25.67 6.34 -0.93
N LEU A 165 -24.34 6.61 -1.05
CA LEU A 165 -23.56 6.30 -2.23
C LEU A 165 -23.62 4.80 -2.57
N THR A 166 -23.53 3.91 -1.56
CA THR A 166 -23.56 2.46 -1.80
C THR A 166 -24.90 2.00 -2.37
N THR A 167 -26.00 2.55 -1.88
CA THR A 167 -27.35 2.15 -2.31
C THR A 167 -27.72 2.76 -3.65
N LYS A 168 -27.36 4.03 -3.89
CA LYS A 168 -27.68 4.74 -5.13
C LYS A 168 -27.01 4.12 -6.35
N ASP A 169 -25.73 3.83 -6.26
CA ASP A 169 -24.92 3.42 -7.42
C ASP A 169 -24.58 1.92 -7.41
N GLY A 170 -25.12 1.14 -6.46
CA GLY A 170 -24.96 -0.33 -6.40
C GLY A 170 -23.53 -0.76 -6.11
N TRP A 171 -22.83 -0.06 -5.16
CA TRP A 171 -21.54 -0.47 -4.66
C TRP A 171 -21.68 -1.61 -3.63
N ASP A 172 -20.68 -2.49 -3.56
CA ASP A 172 -20.66 -3.59 -2.58
C ASP A 172 -20.20 -3.11 -1.19
N GLY A 173 -19.63 -1.90 -1.12
CA GLY A 173 -19.19 -1.26 0.10
C GLY A 173 -18.42 0.04 -0.15
N ILE A 174 -17.80 0.52 0.92
CA ILE A 174 -16.93 1.70 0.92
C ILE A 174 -15.51 1.29 1.26
N SER A 175 -14.54 1.82 0.53
CA SER A 175 -13.12 1.83 0.88
C SER A 175 -12.74 3.25 1.32
N VAL A 176 -12.25 3.42 2.54
CA VAL A 176 -11.83 4.71 3.09
C VAL A 176 -10.33 4.83 3.05
N ASP A 177 -9.84 5.93 2.47
CA ASP A 177 -8.44 6.27 2.37
C ASP A 177 -8.22 7.72 2.83
N ILE A 178 -8.42 7.97 4.13
CA ILE A 178 -8.22 9.28 4.75
C ILE A 178 -6.84 9.29 5.37
N GLU A 179 -5.93 10.05 4.76
CA GLU A 179 -4.54 10.14 5.19
C GLU A 179 -4.19 11.48 5.84
N LYS A 180 -2.99 11.55 6.44
CA LYS A 180 -2.49 12.73 7.17
C LYS A 180 -3.45 13.24 8.23
N THR A 181 -4.27 12.35 8.80
CA THR A 181 -5.14 12.69 9.92
C THR A 181 -4.27 13.14 11.11
N PRO A 182 -4.51 14.33 11.68
CA PRO A 182 -3.73 14.81 12.83
C PRO A 182 -3.82 13.85 14.02
N PRO A 183 -2.73 13.64 14.78
CA PRO A 183 -2.71 12.72 15.93
C PRO A 183 -3.76 13.02 16.97
N GLY A 184 -4.12 14.29 17.17
CA GLY A 184 -5.19 14.72 18.06
C GLY A 184 -6.59 14.20 17.69
N ASP A 185 -6.77 13.77 16.44
CA ASP A 185 -8.02 13.20 15.93
C ASP A 185 -8.11 11.67 16.02
N ARG A 186 -7.20 11.01 16.73
CA ARG A 186 -7.19 9.56 16.90
C ARG A 186 -8.54 8.98 17.34
N ASN A 187 -9.15 9.59 18.36
CA ASN A 187 -10.47 9.18 18.84
C ASN A 187 -11.59 9.53 17.85
N ASN A 188 -11.47 10.66 17.16
CA ASN A 188 -12.42 11.09 16.15
C ASN A 188 -12.41 10.16 14.93
N PHE A 189 -11.22 9.74 14.47
CA PHE A 189 -11.07 8.75 13.40
C PHE A 189 -11.69 7.40 13.81
N SER A 190 -11.38 6.91 15.01
CA SER A 190 -11.95 5.67 15.55
C SER A 190 -13.48 5.73 15.66
N ALA A 191 -14.03 6.88 16.08
CA ALA A 191 -15.47 7.11 16.12
C ALA A 191 -16.09 7.07 14.72
N PHE A 192 -15.49 7.76 13.74
CA PHE A 192 -15.92 7.73 12.35
C PHE A 192 -15.99 6.30 11.80
N VAL A 193 -14.92 5.52 11.97
CA VAL A 193 -14.88 4.13 11.50
C VAL A 193 -15.97 3.28 12.18
N THR A 194 -16.20 3.48 13.46
CA THR A 194 -17.24 2.77 14.21
C THR A 194 -18.66 3.13 13.72
N GLU A 195 -18.92 4.41 13.54
CA GLU A 195 -20.22 4.93 13.06
C GLU A 195 -20.51 4.42 11.63
N LEU A 196 -19.50 4.52 10.72
CA LEU A 196 -19.62 4.08 9.33
C LEU A 196 -19.78 2.56 9.24
N GLY A 197 -18.95 1.79 9.97
CA GLY A 197 -19.04 0.33 9.98
C GLY A 197 -20.42 -0.18 10.44
N LYS A 198 -20.97 0.41 11.52
CA LYS A 198 -22.32 0.09 11.98
C LYS A 198 -23.37 0.41 10.91
N ALA A 199 -23.28 1.57 10.27
CA ALA A 199 -24.25 2.02 9.28
C ALA A 199 -24.21 1.19 8.00
N LEU A 200 -23.02 0.83 7.49
CA LEU A 200 -22.84 -0.04 6.33
C LEU A 200 -23.31 -1.46 6.60
N LYS A 201 -22.98 -2.02 7.78
CA LYS A 201 -23.42 -3.36 8.18
C LYS A 201 -24.94 -3.49 8.21
N ALA A 202 -25.67 -2.44 8.64
CA ALA A 202 -27.13 -2.40 8.61
C ALA A 202 -27.73 -2.42 7.18
N LYS A 203 -26.87 -2.31 6.14
CA LYS A 203 -27.21 -2.35 4.72
C LYS A 203 -26.54 -3.51 3.99
N ASP A 204 -25.96 -4.47 4.71
CA ASP A 204 -25.17 -5.58 4.15
C ASP A 204 -24.04 -5.09 3.21
N LYS A 205 -23.39 -3.98 3.59
CA LYS A 205 -22.28 -3.37 2.86
C LYS A 205 -20.97 -3.50 3.65
N VAL A 206 -19.88 -3.69 2.91
CA VAL A 206 -18.53 -3.89 3.46
C VAL A 206 -17.85 -2.55 3.73
N LEU A 207 -17.13 -2.46 4.84
CA LEU A 207 -16.23 -1.35 5.17
C LEU A 207 -14.77 -1.79 5.08
N ASN A 208 -14.04 -1.22 4.12
CA ASN A 208 -12.58 -1.31 4.02
C ASN A 208 -11.95 -0.03 4.52
N ILE A 209 -10.85 -0.12 5.29
CA ILE A 209 -10.08 1.06 5.75
C ILE A 209 -8.62 0.87 5.36
N SER A 210 -8.08 1.80 4.57
CA SER A 210 -6.62 1.93 4.38
C SER A 210 -6.00 2.63 5.57
N ILE A 211 -4.92 2.07 6.13
CA ILE A 211 -4.20 2.65 7.27
C ILE A 211 -2.69 2.64 7.01
N PRO A 212 -1.96 3.70 7.46
CA PRO A 212 -0.51 3.76 7.36
C PRO A 212 0.16 2.60 8.08
N ALA A 213 1.24 2.09 7.49
CA ALA A 213 2.09 1.08 8.13
C ALA A 213 2.78 1.66 9.37
N LYS A 214 2.82 0.86 10.45
CA LYS A 214 3.63 1.11 11.64
C LYS A 214 4.02 -0.19 12.33
N PHE A 215 5.15 -0.20 13.00
CA PHE A 215 5.66 -1.34 13.77
C PHE A 215 5.81 -1.04 15.27
N VAL A 216 5.35 0.15 15.68
CA VAL A 216 5.22 0.61 17.06
C VAL A 216 4.09 1.64 17.10
N ASP A 217 3.38 1.74 18.23
CA ASP A 217 2.29 2.71 18.38
C ASP A 217 2.77 3.94 19.16
N TYR A 218 3.02 5.02 18.44
CA TYR A 218 3.27 6.35 19.00
C TYR A 218 2.08 7.25 18.70
N PRO A 219 1.15 7.47 19.67
CA PRO A 219 -0.06 8.28 19.44
C PRO A 219 0.20 9.72 19.02
N SER A 220 1.40 10.25 19.26
CA SER A 220 1.84 11.60 18.85
C SER A 220 2.53 11.63 17.47
N ASP A 221 2.74 10.50 16.83
CA ASP A 221 3.36 10.44 15.51
C ASP A 221 2.49 11.13 14.46
N LEU A 222 3.08 12.05 13.68
CA LEU A 222 2.35 12.88 12.72
C LEU A 222 1.81 12.09 11.52
N TRP A 223 2.39 10.91 11.22
CA TRP A 223 1.99 10.09 10.09
C TRP A 223 0.97 9.01 10.48
N SER A 224 1.22 8.29 11.55
CA SER A 224 0.46 7.10 11.93
C SER A 224 -0.27 7.19 13.26
N GLY A 225 -0.04 8.26 14.04
CA GLY A 225 -0.54 8.38 15.41
C GLY A 225 -2.07 8.42 15.53
N ALA A 226 -2.76 8.95 14.51
CA ALA A 226 -4.23 9.01 14.48
C ALA A 226 -4.90 7.64 14.28
N TYR A 227 -4.17 6.61 13.86
CA TYR A 227 -4.77 5.33 13.47
C TYR A 227 -4.62 4.31 14.60
N ASP A 228 -5.65 4.18 15.43
CA ASP A 228 -5.71 3.14 16.47
C ASP A 228 -6.04 1.78 15.84
N TYR A 229 -5.04 0.95 15.64
CA TYR A 229 -5.19 -0.35 15.00
C TYR A 229 -6.22 -1.25 15.68
N ALA A 230 -6.27 -1.25 17.01
CA ALA A 230 -7.21 -2.09 17.75
C ALA A 230 -8.64 -1.60 17.60
N ALA A 231 -8.87 -0.28 17.73
CA ALA A 231 -10.19 0.31 17.57
C ALA A 231 -10.72 0.16 16.14
N ILE A 232 -9.88 0.44 15.13
CA ILE A 232 -10.21 0.32 13.72
C ILE A 232 -10.47 -1.15 13.35
N GLY A 233 -9.59 -2.06 13.79
CA GLY A 233 -9.73 -3.50 13.54
C GLY A 233 -10.99 -4.12 14.12
N LYS A 234 -11.52 -3.57 15.23
CA LYS A 234 -12.80 -3.99 15.80
C LYS A 234 -13.99 -3.54 14.95
N ALA A 235 -13.91 -2.35 14.34
CA ALA A 235 -15.05 -1.69 13.71
C ALA A 235 -15.18 -1.95 12.21
N ALA A 236 -14.08 -2.10 11.49
CA ALA A 236 -14.07 -2.35 10.04
C ALA A 236 -14.17 -3.85 9.73
N ASP A 237 -14.60 -4.17 8.51
CA ASP A 237 -14.62 -5.55 7.98
C ASP A 237 -13.26 -5.96 7.45
N GLN A 238 -12.55 -5.06 6.76
CA GLN A 238 -11.21 -5.28 6.22
C GLN A 238 -10.33 -4.07 6.49
N ILE A 239 -9.05 -4.35 6.75
CA ILE A 239 -8.01 -3.34 6.98
C ILE A 239 -6.95 -3.51 5.89
N ILE A 240 -6.87 -2.54 4.99
CA ILE A 240 -5.79 -2.47 4.02
C ILE A 240 -4.59 -1.82 4.71
N LEU A 241 -3.62 -2.64 5.05
CA LEU A 241 -2.39 -2.17 5.67
C LEU A 241 -1.45 -1.69 4.55
N MET A 242 -1.16 -0.40 4.49
CA MET A 242 -0.33 0.23 3.47
C MET A 242 1.15 -0.11 3.71
N THR A 243 1.56 -1.36 3.45
CA THR A 243 2.93 -1.88 3.62
C THR A 243 3.83 -1.44 2.47
N TYR A 244 3.86 -0.13 2.22
CA TYR A 244 4.68 0.54 1.21
C TYR A 244 5.00 1.99 1.65
N ASP A 245 5.81 2.67 0.84
CA ASP A 245 6.37 3.99 1.13
C ASP A 245 7.23 4.01 2.41
N GLU A 246 7.98 2.91 2.67
CA GLU A 246 9.08 2.90 3.65
C GLU A 246 10.05 4.04 3.31
N HIS A 247 10.36 4.16 2.02
CA HIS A 247 10.99 5.32 1.40
C HIS A 247 10.13 5.77 0.23
N GLY A 248 9.83 7.07 0.16
CA GLY A 248 8.96 7.65 -0.83
C GLY A 248 9.05 9.17 -0.87
N LEU A 249 8.00 9.81 -1.32
CA LEU A 249 7.91 11.26 -1.41
C LEU A 249 8.13 11.92 -0.03
N GLY A 250 9.10 12.82 0.06
CA GLY A 250 9.45 13.52 1.30
C GLY A 250 10.44 12.77 2.19
N THR A 251 10.91 11.58 1.80
CA THR A 251 11.94 10.81 2.52
C THR A 251 13.23 10.68 1.70
N THR A 252 14.31 10.17 2.31
CA THR A 252 15.54 9.83 1.60
C THR A 252 15.33 8.62 0.69
N GLN A 253 16.23 8.43 -0.29
CA GLN A 253 16.22 7.27 -1.19
C GLN A 253 16.30 5.94 -0.42
N GLY A 254 15.64 4.92 -0.97
CA GLY A 254 15.60 3.57 -0.42
C GLY A 254 14.49 2.71 -1.03
N PRO A 255 14.35 1.47 -0.57
CA PRO A 255 13.32 0.56 -1.04
C PRO A 255 11.91 1.06 -0.70
N VAL A 256 10.97 0.85 -1.63
CA VAL A 256 9.54 1.19 -1.40
C VAL A 256 8.98 0.36 -0.24
N ALA A 257 9.41 -0.89 -0.12
CA ALA A 257 9.01 -1.81 0.94
C ALA A 257 10.06 -2.90 1.14
N SER A 258 11.03 -2.69 2.04
CA SER A 258 12.03 -3.70 2.35
C SER A 258 11.42 -4.89 3.10
N GLN A 259 11.98 -6.08 2.86
CA GLN A 259 11.52 -7.32 3.50
C GLN A 259 11.45 -7.20 5.04
N GLY A 260 12.51 -6.69 5.67
CA GLY A 260 12.59 -6.60 7.13
C GLY A 260 11.62 -5.59 7.72
N TRP A 261 11.35 -4.49 7.02
CA TRP A 261 10.36 -3.51 7.45
C TRP A 261 8.93 -4.07 7.33
N VAL A 262 8.59 -4.71 6.21
CA VAL A 262 7.28 -5.37 6.01
C VAL A 262 7.03 -6.41 7.11
N ASP A 263 8.02 -7.25 7.45
CA ASP A 263 7.89 -8.25 8.51
C ASP A 263 7.59 -7.63 9.88
N ARG A 264 8.28 -6.53 10.25
CA ARG A 264 8.01 -5.79 11.49
C ARG A 264 6.60 -5.20 11.52
N VAL A 265 6.17 -4.60 10.40
CA VAL A 265 4.83 -4.01 10.28
C VAL A 265 3.73 -5.07 10.44
N ILE A 266 3.85 -6.20 9.74
CA ILE A 266 2.87 -7.29 9.83
C ILE A 266 2.85 -7.88 11.23
N THR A 267 4.03 -8.15 11.82
CA THR A 267 4.14 -8.69 13.20
C THR A 267 3.44 -7.79 14.21
N PHE A 268 3.62 -6.48 14.09
CA PHE A 268 2.90 -5.53 14.94
C PHE A 268 1.39 -5.55 14.68
N ALA A 269 0.98 -5.53 13.42
CA ALA A 269 -0.42 -5.44 13.03
C ALA A 269 -1.25 -6.66 13.51
N VAL A 270 -0.74 -7.87 13.35
CA VAL A 270 -1.45 -9.10 13.81
C VAL A 270 -1.58 -9.20 15.33
N GLY A 271 -0.76 -8.45 16.07
CA GLY A 271 -0.92 -8.30 17.53
C GLY A 271 -2.00 -7.30 17.94
N LYS A 272 -2.59 -6.55 17.02
CA LYS A 272 -3.58 -5.49 17.28
C LYS A 272 -4.89 -5.67 16.51
N ILE A 273 -4.84 -6.25 15.32
CA ILE A 273 -5.96 -6.44 14.40
C ILE A 273 -6.16 -7.94 14.20
N PRO A 274 -7.39 -8.46 14.21
CA PRO A 274 -7.66 -9.82 13.78
C PRO A 274 -7.07 -10.08 12.38
N LYS A 275 -6.18 -11.07 12.28
CA LYS A 275 -5.41 -11.35 11.05
C LYS A 275 -6.30 -11.62 9.83
N GLU A 276 -7.47 -12.22 10.06
CA GLU A 276 -8.50 -12.51 9.07
C GLU A 276 -9.20 -11.26 8.51
N LYS A 277 -8.87 -10.08 9.04
CA LYS A 277 -9.31 -8.78 8.51
C LYS A 277 -8.20 -8.01 7.81
N ILE A 278 -6.94 -8.43 7.94
CA ILE A 278 -5.79 -7.72 7.39
C ILE A 278 -5.61 -8.09 5.92
N VAL A 279 -5.64 -7.10 5.05
CA VAL A 279 -5.26 -7.17 3.64
C VAL A 279 -3.94 -6.42 3.48
N MET A 280 -2.86 -7.14 3.12
CA MET A 280 -1.53 -6.55 3.01
C MET A 280 -1.38 -5.79 1.69
N GLY A 281 -1.03 -4.51 1.74
CA GLY A 281 -0.73 -3.69 0.58
C GLY A 281 0.55 -4.15 -0.13
N LEU A 282 0.48 -4.30 -1.44
CA LEU A 282 1.61 -4.62 -2.32
C LEU A 282 1.89 -3.41 -3.21
N PRO A 283 3.06 -2.75 -3.06
CA PRO A 283 3.46 -1.72 -4.01
C PRO A 283 3.85 -2.37 -5.34
N VAL A 284 3.43 -1.78 -6.45
CA VAL A 284 3.79 -2.27 -7.78
C VAL A 284 4.38 -1.17 -8.66
N TYR A 285 4.88 -0.14 -8.01
CA TYR A 285 5.51 1.04 -8.59
C TYR A 285 6.97 1.16 -8.16
N SER A 286 7.64 2.16 -8.68
CA SER A 286 9.01 2.51 -8.35
C SER A 286 9.20 3.99 -8.09
N TYR A 287 10.27 4.28 -7.38
CA TYR A 287 10.79 5.62 -7.22
C TYR A 287 12.20 5.74 -7.80
N ASP A 288 12.43 6.85 -8.52
CA ASP A 288 13.73 7.23 -9.07
C ASP A 288 14.18 8.54 -8.42
N TRP A 289 15.15 8.47 -7.52
CA TRP A 289 15.71 9.61 -6.83
C TRP A 289 16.90 10.19 -7.58
N GLY A 290 16.74 11.41 -8.11
CA GLY A 290 17.87 12.20 -8.59
C GLY A 290 18.59 12.90 -7.43
N SER A 291 19.93 12.92 -7.43
CA SER A 291 20.74 13.60 -6.41
C SER A 291 20.47 15.10 -6.27
N ASN A 292 19.87 15.73 -7.29
CA ASN A 292 19.41 17.12 -7.28
C ASN A 292 18.02 17.31 -6.67
N LYS A 293 17.25 16.21 -6.45
CA LYS A 293 15.90 16.20 -5.87
C LYS A 293 15.76 15.04 -4.88
N PRO A 294 16.56 15.01 -3.81
CA PRO A 294 16.67 13.81 -2.96
C PRO A 294 15.41 13.44 -2.18
N LEU A 295 14.42 14.36 -2.08
CA LEU A 295 13.14 14.12 -1.38
C LEU A 295 11.93 14.11 -2.33
N MET A 296 12.17 14.23 -3.64
CA MET A 296 11.13 14.34 -4.67
C MET A 296 11.42 13.36 -5.82
N PRO A 297 11.28 12.05 -5.60
CA PRO A 297 11.54 11.07 -6.64
C PRO A 297 10.50 11.12 -7.76
N ASP A 298 10.91 10.68 -8.96
CA ASP A 298 9.96 10.38 -10.02
C ASP A 298 9.20 9.10 -9.68
N TYR A 299 7.87 9.12 -9.83
CA TYR A 299 6.98 7.97 -9.64
C TYR A 299 6.76 7.25 -10.97
N LEU A 300 7.12 5.96 -11.05
CA LEU A 300 7.17 5.21 -12.31
C LEU A 300 6.43 3.88 -12.22
N SER A 301 5.82 3.46 -13.35
CA SER A 301 5.38 2.07 -13.52
C SER A 301 6.57 1.12 -13.71
N HIS A 302 6.33 -0.18 -13.53
CA HIS A 302 7.35 -1.19 -13.80
C HIS A 302 7.89 -1.09 -15.22
N SER A 303 7.03 -0.93 -16.25
CA SER A 303 7.49 -0.80 -17.63
C SER A 303 8.38 0.42 -17.83
N GLN A 304 7.99 1.59 -17.31
CA GLN A 304 8.80 2.80 -17.37
C GLN A 304 10.16 2.64 -16.68
N THR A 305 10.18 1.88 -15.57
CA THR A 305 11.41 1.58 -14.83
C THR A 305 12.36 0.70 -15.64
N ILE A 306 11.85 -0.37 -16.25
CA ILE A 306 12.63 -1.27 -17.11
C ILE A 306 13.15 -0.53 -18.34
N ASP A 307 12.34 0.31 -18.97
CA ASP A 307 12.75 1.11 -20.13
C ASP A 307 13.83 2.13 -19.74
N ARG A 308 13.77 2.68 -18.52
CA ARG A 308 14.81 3.57 -17.98
C ARG A 308 16.13 2.83 -17.80
N ALA A 309 16.13 1.63 -17.22
CA ALA A 309 17.32 0.79 -17.07
C ALA A 309 17.95 0.44 -18.44
N LYS A 310 17.13 0.02 -19.41
CA LYS A 310 17.56 -0.27 -20.79
C LYS A 310 18.17 0.95 -21.48
N LYS A 311 17.51 2.09 -21.39
CA LYS A 311 17.95 3.36 -22.00
C LYS A 311 19.36 3.75 -21.53
N HIS A 312 19.67 3.50 -20.26
CA HIS A 312 20.98 3.83 -19.69
C HIS A 312 21.97 2.67 -19.69
N GLY A 313 21.59 1.50 -20.24
CA GLY A 313 22.47 0.33 -20.36
C GLY A 313 22.94 -0.22 -19.01
N VAL A 314 22.14 -0.06 -17.95
CA VAL A 314 22.50 -0.47 -16.59
C VAL A 314 21.92 -1.82 -16.21
N GLN A 315 22.65 -2.57 -15.38
CA GLN A 315 22.20 -3.84 -14.85
C GLN A 315 21.27 -3.61 -13.65
N ILE A 316 20.16 -4.35 -13.64
CA ILE A 316 19.28 -4.42 -12.48
C ILE A 316 19.83 -5.45 -11.50
N LEU A 317 20.05 -5.05 -10.26
CA LEU A 317 20.55 -5.89 -9.18
C LEU A 317 19.46 -6.08 -8.13
N THR A 318 19.51 -7.18 -7.39
CA THR A 318 18.65 -7.35 -6.21
C THR A 318 19.43 -6.91 -4.97
N ASP A 319 18.87 -5.98 -4.19
CA ASP A 319 19.41 -5.62 -2.89
C ASP A 319 19.36 -6.85 -1.96
N PRO A 320 20.50 -7.32 -1.44
CA PRO A 320 20.54 -8.56 -0.68
C PRO A 320 19.84 -8.46 0.69
N SER A 321 19.71 -7.27 1.24
CA SER A 321 19.05 -7.02 2.53
C SER A 321 17.56 -6.72 2.36
N ALA A 322 17.24 -5.76 1.50
CA ALA A 322 15.85 -5.36 1.26
C ALA A 322 15.04 -6.36 0.44
N LYS A 323 15.75 -7.24 -0.35
CA LYS A 323 15.15 -8.23 -1.27
C LYS A 323 14.27 -7.58 -2.34
N VAL A 324 14.66 -6.39 -2.80
CA VAL A 324 13.99 -5.64 -3.88
C VAL A 324 14.98 -5.36 -5.01
N PRO A 325 14.52 -5.26 -6.26
CA PRO A 325 15.36 -4.86 -7.38
C PRO A 325 15.70 -3.36 -7.31
N GLN A 326 16.93 -3.04 -7.72
CA GLN A 326 17.46 -1.69 -7.79
C GLN A 326 18.46 -1.53 -8.92
N PHE A 327 18.69 -0.29 -9.33
CA PHE A 327 19.81 0.10 -10.19
C PHE A 327 20.18 1.57 -9.99
N THR A 328 21.38 1.93 -10.43
CA THR A 328 21.84 3.32 -10.42
C THR A 328 22.29 3.70 -11.82
N TYR A 329 22.11 4.98 -12.18
CA TYR A 329 22.61 5.53 -13.44
C TYR A 329 22.96 7.02 -13.28
N THR A 330 23.68 7.57 -14.26
CA THR A 330 23.94 9.02 -14.31
C THR A 330 23.37 9.58 -15.61
N ALA A 331 22.61 10.66 -15.50
CA ALA A 331 22.08 11.39 -16.65
C ALA A 331 22.25 12.89 -16.42
N ASN A 332 22.83 13.59 -17.43
CA ASN A 332 23.08 15.03 -17.35
C ASN A 332 23.88 15.46 -16.12
N GLY A 333 24.85 14.65 -15.69
CA GLY A 333 25.63 14.89 -14.46
C GLY A 333 24.91 14.63 -13.14
N ILE A 334 23.65 14.17 -13.17
CA ILE A 334 22.85 13.84 -11.98
C ILE A 334 22.92 12.33 -11.77
N ARG A 335 23.31 11.91 -10.56
CA ARG A 335 23.26 10.50 -10.16
C ARG A 335 21.82 10.17 -9.73
N HIS A 336 21.32 9.05 -10.21
CA HIS A 336 20.02 8.49 -9.92
C HIS A 336 20.14 7.15 -9.21
N GLU A 337 19.26 6.93 -8.25
CA GLU A 337 19.05 5.63 -7.58
C GLU A 337 17.59 5.24 -7.72
N VAL A 338 17.36 4.03 -8.24
CA VAL A 338 16.02 3.52 -8.52
C VAL A 338 15.77 2.26 -7.70
N PHE A 339 14.69 2.25 -6.93
CA PHE A 339 14.18 1.08 -6.23
C PHE A 339 12.78 0.77 -6.71
N PHE A 340 12.47 -0.51 -6.91
CA PHE A 340 11.17 -0.91 -7.45
C PHE A 340 10.77 -2.31 -6.99
N GLU A 341 9.58 -2.74 -7.39
CA GLU A 341 9.09 -4.09 -7.15
C GLU A 341 8.96 -4.85 -8.46
N ASN A 342 9.19 -6.16 -8.38
CA ASN A 342 8.92 -7.11 -9.46
C ASN A 342 8.23 -8.36 -8.91
N ALA A 343 7.88 -9.31 -9.77
CA ALA A 343 7.20 -10.53 -9.36
C ALA A 343 7.95 -11.32 -8.28
N ALA A 344 9.30 -11.31 -8.30
CA ALA A 344 10.11 -12.03 -7.33
C ALA A 344 10.08 -11.37 -5.94
N SER A 345 10.26 -10.04 -5.86
CA SER A 345 10.21 -9.31 -4.59
C SER A 345 8.80 -9.30 -3.99
N LEU A 346 7.76 -9.21 -4.83
CA LEU A 346 6.36 -9.31 -4.41
C LEU A 346 5.99 -10.72 -3.91
N LYS A 347 6.57 -11.78 -4.53
CA LYS A 347 6.40 -13.15 -4.04
C LYS A 347 6.85 -13.30 -2.60
N VAL A 348 8.00 -12.71 -2.22
CA VAL A 348 8.46 -12.70 -0.82
C VAL A 348 7.43 -12.07 0.11
N LYS A 349 6.82 -10.95 -0.30
CA LYS A 349 5.77 -10.27 0.48
C LYS A 349 4.51 -11.11 0.58
N MET A 350 4.08 -11.73 -0.52
CA MET A 350 2.93 -12.66 -0.51
C MET A 350 3.15 -13.85 0.43
N ASP A 351 4.39 -14.37 0.53
CA ASP A 351 4.72 -15.44 1.45
C ASP A 351 4.57 -15.02 2.92
N TYR A 352 4.82 -13.74 3.25
CA TYR A 352 4.50 -13.21 4.58
C TYR A 352 3.00 -13.19 4.85
N ALA A 353 2.19 -12.76 3.89
CA ALA A 353 0.74 -12.78 4.03
C ALA A 353 0.21 -14.20 4.29
N LEU A 354 0.77 -15.20 3.60
CA LEU A 354 0.43 -16.62 3.83
C LEU A 354 0.89 -17.09 5.20
N LYS A 355 2.15 -16.84 5.57
CA LYS A 355 2.74 -17.24 6.86
C LYS A 355 1.92 -16.74 8.04
N HIS A 356 1.47 -15.48 7.98
CA HIS A 356 0.66 -14.86 9.03
C HIS A 356 -0.84 -15.14 8.89
N LYS A 357 -1.26 -15.88 7.87
CA LYS A 357 -2.67 -16.22 7.59
C LYS A 357 -3.54 -14.98 7.46
N LEU A 358 -3.04 -13.96 6.77
CA LEU A 358 -3.78 -12.73 6.54
C LEU A 358 -4.99 -12.98 5.62
N HIS A 359 -5.96 -12.07 5.64
CA HIS A 359 -7.15 -12.11 4.79
C HIS A 359 -6.82 -12.12 3.30
N GLY A 360 -5.79 -11.38 2.89
CA GLY A 360 -5.37 -11.31 1.50
C GLY A 360 -4.30 -10.27 1.23
N VAL A 361 -4.23 -9.86 -0.03
CA VAL A 361 -3.31 -8.83 -0.51
C VAL A 361 -4.05 -7.79 -1.36
N ALA A 362 -3.56 -6.55 -1.37
CA ALA A 362 -4.09 -5.45 -2.17
C ALA A 362 -2.99 -4.80 -3.02
N ILE A 363 -3.21 -4.67 -4.31
CA ILE A 363 -2.25 -4.14 -5.29
C ILE A 363 -2.44 -2.62 -5.40
N TRP A 364 -1.46 -1.82 -4.98
CA TRP A 364 -1.40 -0.38 -5.22
C TRP A 364 -0.38 -0.07 -6.31
N ARG A 365 -0.80 0.24 -7.55
CA ARG A 365 -2.15 0.19 -8.09
C ARG A 365 -2.13 -0.55 -9.44
N LEU A 366 -3.29 -1.02 -9.86
CA LEU A 366 -3.44 -1.72 -11.14
C LEU A 366 -2.95 -0.87 -12.33
N GLY A 367 -2.29 -1.51 -13.28
CA GLY A 367 -1.69 -0.87 -14.46
C GLY A 367 -0.24 -0.41 -14.27
N MET A 368 0.30 -0.47 -13.06
CA MET A 368 1.68 -0.11 -12.74
C MET A 368 2.61 -1.33 -12.60
N GLU A 369 2.03 -2.51 -12.46
CA GLU A 369 2.69 -3.74 -12.05
C GLU A 369 3.59 -4.36 -13.10
N ASP A 370 4.57 -5.17 -12.63
CA ASP A 370 5.22 -6.20 -13.42
C ASP A 370 4.16 -7.22 -13.88
N PRO A 371 3.96 -7.42 -15.19
CA PRO A 371 2.95 -8.39 -15.65
C PRO A 371 3.13 -9.81 -15.10
N ALA A 372 4.35 -10.21 -14.73
CA ALA A 372 4.63 -11.52 -14.15
C ALA A 372 4.09 -11.73 -12.73
N ILE A 373 3.63 -10.66 -12.05
CA ILE A 373 2.97 -10.80 -10.73
C ILE A 373 1.71 -11.66 -10.82
N TRP A 374 0.98 -11.60 -11.93
CA TRP A 374 -0.27 -12.31 -12.11
C TRP A 374 -0.08 -13.83 -12.11
N ASP A 375 1.02 -14.32 -12.71
CA ASP A 375 1.39 -15.73 -12.62
C ASP A 375 1.77 -16.12 -11.18
N SER A 376 2.44 -15.23 -10.47
CA SER A 376 2.80 -15.44 -9.06
C SER A 376 1.56 -15.46 -8.16
N LEU A 377 0.59 -14.57 -8.41
CA LEU A 377 -0.70 -14.55 -7.71
C LEU A 377 -1.51 -15.81 -7.99
N LEU A 378 -1.57 -16.24 -9.26
CA LEU A 378 -2.25 -17.49 -9.64
C LEU A 378 -1.65 -18.69 -8.90
N LYS A 379 -0.33 -18.83 -8.90
CA LYS A 379 0.38 -19.92 -8.21
C LYS A 379 0.21 -19.87 -6.70
N THR A 380 0.12 -18.67 -6.12
CA THR A 380 0.09 -18.48 -4.66
C THR A 380 -1.33 -18.50 -4.09
N TYR A 381 -2.31 -17.95 -4.79
CA TYR A 381 -3.69 -17.77 -4.31
C TYR A 381 -4.74 -18.54 -5.12
N GLY A 382 -4.38 -19.09 -6.30
CA GLY A 382 -5.33 -19.72 -7.22
C GLY A 382 -6.30 -18.71 -7.87
N THR A 383 -7.27 -19.22 -8.61
CA THR A 383 -8.36 -18.40 -9.20
C THR A 383 -9.54 -18.32 -8.25
N ASN A 384 -10.26 -17.20 -8.32
CA ASN A 384 -11.47 -16.97 -7.53
C ASN A 384 -12.71 -17.68 -8.12
N LYS A 385 -12.61 -18.19 -9.33
CA LYS A 385 -13.75 -18.67 -10.10
C LYS A 385 -13.62 -20.15 -10.36
N GLU A 386 -14.54 -20.91 -9.77
CA GLU A 386 -14.92 -22.18 -10.34
C GLU A 386 -15.30 -21.95 -11.81
N THR A 387 -14.58 -22.56 -12.71
CA THR A 387 -15.04 -22.70 -14.08
C THR A 387 -16.36 -23.48 -14.01
N LYS A 388 -17.49 -22.78 -13.99
CA LYS A 388 -18.76 -23.42 -14.31
C LYS A 388 -18.57 -24.06 -15.68
N LYS A 389 -18.36 -25.39 -15.67
CA LYS A 389 -18.45 -26.22 -16.87
C LYS A 389 -19.86 -26.20 -17.37
#